data_297acb1658e347800d0bd38da013862a
#
_entry.id   297acb1658e347800d0bd38da013862a
#
_cell.length_a   1.000
_cell.length_b   1.000
_cell.length_c   1.000
_cell.angle_alpha   90.00
_cell.angle_beta   90.00
_cell.angle_gamma   90.00
#
_symmetry.space_group_name_H-M   'P 1'
#
loop_
_entity.id
_entity.type
_entity.pdbx_description
1 polymer ?
#
loop_
_entity_poly.entity_id
_entity_poly.type
_entity_poly.pdbx_seq_one_letter_code
_entity_poly.pdbx_strand_id
1 'polypeptide(L)'
;MAAPPVVLALDYGGTKIAAAVCDLAGNQLASTTVGSGGALGARASFGRGIELCRDLLSVTAPGSELVAVGVSTFGIPFEDRVELAPAIAGWGKLAMGRELRAAFAGAQIRMANDAKSAAHAEVRWGVLAGCDPAVYLNLGTGLAAAIVVGGQVVSGVNGAAGEIGYNLRSVTDVGLALEQRALLEQMVSGQALAERAADGGRDGTPLTAADVFAAGAADSELDGLIDDFVDELAFHLVNLAILVNPARIAVGGGIVRSWARIRPPLQHALHSGTPFPPELVVAHFPYDAPLLGAVAMAVDAAQGWAEPGEDALHQNTINTGTLS
;
A
#
# COMPACT_ATOMS: atom_id res chain seq x y z
N MET A 1 12.81 -32.17 -20.53
CA MET A 1 13.23 -30.76 -20.38
C MET A 1 12.82 -30.32 -18.99
N ALA A 2 13.63 -29.56 -18.25
CA ALA A 2 13.22 -29.00 -16.98
C ALA A 2 12.02 -28.07 -17.21
N ALA A 3 11.08 -28.04 -16.26
CA ALA A 3 9.97 -27.09 -16.30
C ALA A 3 10.53 -25.66 -16.21
N PRO A 4 9.89 -24.65 -16.87
CA PRO A 4 10.38 -23.28 -16.83
C PRO A 4 10.30 -22.71 -15.39
N PRO A 5 11.25 -21.84 -15.00
CA PRO A 5 11.21 -21.20 -13.69
C PRO A 5 10.02 -20.25 -13.59
N VAL A 6 9.53 -20.08 -12.36
CA VAL A 6 8.37 -19.23 -12.05
C VAL A 6 8.66 -18.32 -10.86
N VAL A 7 7.85 -17.28 -10.74
CA VAL A 7 7.77 -16.40 -9.57
C VAL A 7 6.41 -16.53 -8.90
N LEU A 8 6.36 -16.20 -7.63
CA LEU A 8 5.15 -16.24 -6.81
C LEU A 8 4.88 -14.83 -6.26
N ALA A 9 3.63 -14.43 -6.26
CA ALA A 9 3.17 -13.21 -5.62
C ALA A 9 2.16 -13.54 -4.53
N LEU A 10 2.21 -12.80 -3.44
CA LEU A 10 1.33 -12.93 -2.29
C LEU A 10 0.94 -11.55 -1.78
N ASP A 11 -0.36 -11.32 -1.61
CA ASP A 11 -0.91 -10.09 -1.02
C ASP A 11 -1.73 -10.43 0.22
N TYR A 12 -1.27 -9.95 1.36
CA TYR A 12 -1.95 -10.05 2.64
C TYR A 12 -2.80 -8.80 2.90
N GLY A 13 -4.07 -8.84 2.57
CA GLY A 13 -5.03 -7.81 2.98
C GLY A 13 -5.70 -8.12 4.32
N GLY A 14 -6.33 -7.13 4.94
CA GLY A 14 -7.04 -7.30 6.21
C GLY A 14 -8.20 -8.31 6.15
N THR A 15 -8.88 -8.42 5.00
CA THR A 15 -10.07 -9.27 4.79
C THR A 15 -9.82 -10.43 3.85
N LYS A 16 -8.91 -10.32 2.91
CA LYS A 16 -8.58 -11.32 1.88
C LYS A 16 -7.07 -11.52 1.76
N ILE A 17 -6.68 -12.71 1.32
CA ILE A 17 -5.32 -13.04 0.91
C ILE A 17 -5.41 -13.46 -0.55
N ALA A 18 -4.56 -12.90 -1.40
CA ALA A 18 -4.47 -13.25 -2.81
C ALA A 18 -3.08 -13.78 -3.16
N ALA A 19 -3.01 -14.77 -4.04
CA ALA A 19 -1.76 -15.32 -4.53
C ALA A 19 -1.80 -15.48 -6.05
N ALA A 20 -0.64 -15.34 -6.70
CA ALA A 20 -0.48 -15.57 -8.13
C ALA A 20 0.85 -16.28 -8.41
N VAL A 21 0.83 -17.22 -9.37
CA VAL A 21 2.02 -17.82 -9.98
C VAL A 21 2.18 -17.21 -11.36
N CYS A 22 3.37 -16.69 -11.65
CA CYS A 22 3.66 -16.02 -12.90
C CYS A 22 4.94 -16.56 -13.55
N ASP A 23 5.08 -16.38 -14.85
CA ASP A 23 6.37 -16.56 -15.53
C ASP A 23 7.34 -15.40 -15.22
N LEU A 24 8.59 -15.49 -15.70
CA LEU A 24 9.61 -14.44 -15.47
C LEU A 24 9.35 -13.13 -16.24
N ALA A 25 8.38 -13.09 -17.12
CA ALA A 25 7.92 -11.87 -17.79
C ALA A 25 6.80 -11.16 -16.99
N GLY A 26 6.27 -11.82 -15.94
CA GLY A 26 5.16 -11.34 -15.14
C GLY A 26 3.78 -11.75 -15.68
N ASN A 27 3.72 -12.60 -16.70
CA ASN A 27 2.44 -13.13 -17.17
C ASN A 27 1.88 -14.11 -16.14
N GLN A 28 0.66 -13.84 -15.69
CA GLN A 28 -0.03 -14.66 -14.70
C GLN A 28 -0.43 -15.99 -15.29
N LEU A 29 0.09 -17.09 -14.72
CA LEU A 29 -0.26 -18.47 -15.07
C LEU A 29 -1.52 -18.92 -14.32
N ALA A 30 -1.63 -18.54 -13.06
CA ALA A 30 -2.82 -18.75 -12.25
C ALA A 30 -2.86 -17.76 -11.06
N SER A 31 -4.05 -17.49 -10.55
CA SER A 31 -4.24 -16.75 -9.30
C SER A 31 -5.42 -17.30 -8.52
N THR A 32 -5.44 -17.02 -7.23
CA THR A 32 -6.51 -17.40 -6.32
C THR A 32 -6.60 -16.45 -5.15
N THR A 33 -7.77 -16.40 -4.53
CA THR A 33 -8.06 -15.53 -3.38
C THR A 33 -8.85 -16.29 -2.34
N VAL A 34 -8.51 -16.10 -1.06
CA VAL A 34 -9.23 -16.66 0.08
C VAL A 34 -9.49 -15.57 1.13
N GLY A 35 -10.44 -15.79 2.02
CA GLY A 35 -10.61 -14.92 3.18
C GLY A 35 -9.36 -14.96 4.08
N SER A 36 -8.95 -13.82 4.64
CA SER A 36 -7.76 -13.73 5.50
C SER A 36 -7.87 -14.59 6.77
N GLY A 37 -9.09 -14.77 7.28
CA GLY A 37 -9.30 -15.42 8.57
C GLY A 37 -8.74 -14.59 9.73
N GLY A 38 -8.67 -13.26 9.58
CA GLY A 38 -8.09 -12.34 10.55
C GLY A 38 -8.64 -12.48 11.98
N ALA A 39 -9.91 -12.88 12.12
CA ALA A 39 -10.51 -13.20 13.41
C ALA A 39 -9.82 -14.36 14.15
N LEU A 40 -9.09 -15.23 13.45
CA LEU A 40 -8.31 -16.32 14.02
C LEU A 40 -6.90 -15.87 14.46
N GLY A 41 -6.56 -14.61 14.23
CA GLY A 41 -5.29 -13.98 14.58
C GLY A 41 -4.20 -14.12 13.51
N ALA A 42 -3.11 -13.41 13.73
CA ALA A 42 -2.03 -13.23 12.77
C ALA A 42 -1.39 -14.53 12.30
N ARG A 43 -1.08 -15.44 13.22
CA ARG A 43 -0.41 -16.71 12.91
C ARG A 43 -1.24 -17.59 11.97
N ALA A 44 -2.54 -17.69 12.22
CA ALA A 44 -3.44 -18.47 11.38
C ALA A 44 -3.59 -17.83 9.99
N SER A 45 -3.78 -16.50 9.93
CA SER A 45 -3.90 -15.76 8.67
C SER A 45 -2.62 -15.87 7.83
N PHE A 46 -1.45 -15.70 8.46
CA PHE A 46 -0.17 -15.81 7.79
C PHE A 46 0.06 -17.23 7.23
N GLY A 47 -0.20 -18.28 8.04
CA GLY A 47 -0.11 -19.67 7.62
C GLY A 47 -0.99 -20.00 6.41
N ARG A 48 -2.24 -19.47 6.40
CA ARG A 48 -3.15 -19.64 5.25
C ARG A 48 -2.57 -19.10 3.95
N GLY A 49 -1.87 -17.96 3.98
CA GLY A 49 -1.24 -17.39 2.80
C GLY A 49 -0.12 -18.28 2.28
N ILE A 50 0.70 -18.84 3.17
CA ILE A 50 1.77 -19.79 2.79
C ILE A 50 1.19 -21.06 2.18
N GLU A 51 0.15 -21.64 2.80
CA GLU A 51 -0.54 -22.83 2.29
C GLU A 51 -1.16 -22.54 0.91
N LEU A 52 -1.87 -21.44 0.77
CA LEU A 52 -2.46 -20.99 -0.50
C LEU A 52 -1.41 -20.94 -1.62
N CYS A 53 -0.24 -20.38 -1.34
CA CYS A 53 0.87 -20.27 -2.28
C CYS A 53 1.41 -21.65 -2.67
N ARG A 54 1.61 -22.54 -1.70
CA ARG A 54 2.11 -23.90 -1.95
C ARG A 54 1.14 -24.73 -2.79
N ASP A 55 -0.15 -24.65 -2.47
CA ASP A 55 -1.19 -25.37 -3.19
C ASP A 55 -1.28 -24.86 -4.64
N LEU A 56 -1.33 -23.52 -4.82
CA LEU A 56 -1.38 -22.90 -6.15
C LEU A 56 -0.15 -23.29 -6.99
N LEU A 57 1.05 -23.21 -6.41
CA LEU A 57 2.30 -23.55 -7.09
C LEU A 57 2.33 -25.03 -7.50
N SER A 58 1.90 -25.94 -6.60
CA SER A 58 1.91 -27.39 -6.85
C SER A 58 1.00 -27.79 -8.02
N VAL A 59 -0.12 -27.10 -8.20
CA VAL A 59 -1.09 -27.38 -9.27
C VAL A 59 -0.71 -26.67 -10.58
N THR A 60 -0.21 -25.43 -10.48
CA THR A 60 0.00 -24.59 -11.66
C THR A 60 1.34 -24.87 -12.35
N ALA A 61 2.40 -25.10 -11.58
CA ALA A 61 3.76 -25.24 -12.08
C ALA A 61 4.51 -26.41 -11.42
N PRO A 62 3.99 -27.64 -11.54
CA PRO A 62 4.60 -28.82 -10.92
C PRO A 62 6.01 -29.06 -11.48
N GLY A 63 6.99 -29.11 -10.58
CA GLY A 63 8.40 -29.34 -10.95
C GLY A 63 9.14 -28.12 -11.48
N SER A 64 8.52 -26.95 -11.52
CA SER A 64 9.17 -25.68 -11.83
C SER A 64 10.02 -25.22 -10.64
N GLU A 65 11.13 -24.56 -10.93
CA GLU A 65 11.93 -23.85 -9.93
C GLU A 65 11.21 -22.56 -9.54
N LEU A 66 10.96 -22.35 -8.24
CA LEU A 66 10.51 -21.08 -7.70
C LEU A 66 11.74 -20.20 -7.43
N VAL A 67 11.93 -19.16 -8.25
CA VAL A 67 13.15 -18.32 -8.17
C VAL A 67 12.97 -17.09 -7.28
N ALA A 68 11.74 -16.55 -7.17
CA ALA A 68 11.47 -15.40 -6.31
C ALA A 68 10.01 -15.36 -5.82
N VAL A 69 9.81 -14.73 -4.67
CA VAL A 69 8.51 -14.46 -4.07
C VAL A 69 8.42 -12.97 -3.72
N GLY A 70 7.44 -12.30 -4.28
CA GLY A 70 7.06 -10.94 -3.90
C GLY A 70 5.89 -10.97 -2.93
N VAL A 71 5.96 -10.15 -1.89
CA VAL A 71 4.92 -10.11 -0.85
C VAL A 71 4.49 -8.68 -0.57
N SER A 72 3.21 -8.44 -0.74
CA SER A 72 2.52 -7.24 -0.28
C SER A 72 1.83 -7.51 1.05
N THR A 73 1.85 -6.55 1.97
CA THR A 73 1.17 -6.65 3.26
C THR A 73 0.77 -5.28 3.76
N PHE A 74 -0.28 -5.21 4.59
CA PHE A 74 -0.53 -4.03 5.41
C PHE A 74 0.57 -3.89 6.48
N GLY A 75 0.95 -2.66 6.79
CA GLY A 75 2.08 -2.34 7.65
C GLY A 75 3.43 -2.48 6.95
N ILE A 76 4.50 -2.21 7.67
CA ILE A 76 5.88 -2.19 7.16
C ILE A 76 6.56 -3.50 7.53
N PRO A 77 6.84 -4.42 6.57
CA PRO A 77 7.44 -5.71 6.87
C PRO A 77 8.96 -5.61 7.09
N PHE A 78 9.44 -6.32 8.13
CA PHE A 78 10.85 -6.56 8.43
C PHE A 78 11.11 -8.06 8.53
N GLU A 79 12.38 -8.43 8.74
CA GLU A 79 12.78 -9.84 8.92
C GLU A 79 12.14 -10.47 10.15
N ASP A 80 12.01 -9.71 11.24
CA ASP A 80 11.63 -10.19 12.57
C ASP A 80 10.30 -9.66 13.09
N ARG A 81 9.66 -8.73 12.41
CA ARG A 81 8.39 -8.09 12.81
C ARG A 81 7.69 -7.40 11.63
N VAL A 82 6.51 -6.86 11.88
CA VAL A 82 5.81 -5.92 10.98
C VAL A 82 5.42 -4.69 11.81
N GLU A 83 5.85 -3.51 11.40
CA GLU A 83 5.49 -2.25 12.07
C GLU A 83 4.19 -1.67 11.49
N LEU A 84 3.50 -0.82 12.26
CA LEU A 84 2.31 -0.09 11.82
C LEU A 84 1.21 -0.99 11.21
N ALA A 85 0.96 -2.16 11.81
CA ALA A 85 0.05 -3.17 11.29
C ALA A 85 -1.12 -3.50 12.24
N PRO A 86 -2.08 -2.58 12.46
CA PRO A 86 -3.17 -2.78 13.41
C PRO A 86 -4.30 -3.68 12.91
N ALA A 87 -4.39 -3.95 11.61
CA ALA A 87 -5.55 -4.60 10.99
C ALA A 87 -5.85 -6.02 11.50
N ILE A 88 -4.84 -6.79 11.89
CA ILE A 88 -4.99 -8.12 12.49
C ILE A 88 -4.19 -8.21 13.79
N ALA A 89 -4.83 -8.58 14.87
CA ALA A 89 -4.21 -8.72 16.18
C ALA A 89 -2.99 -9.66 16.14
N GLY A 90 -1.84 -9.19 16.60
CA GLY A 90 -0.59 -9.92 16.64
C GLY A 90 0.22 -9.91 15.33
N TRP A 91 -0.25 -9.25 14.27
CA TRP A 91 0.48 -9.15 12.99
C TRP A 91 1.87 -8.54 13.18
N GLY A 92 1.98 -7.50 14.00
CA GLY A 92 3.25 -6.86 14.31
C GLY A 92 4.32 -7.75 14.97
N LYS A 93 3.92 -8.91 15.51
CA LYS A 93 4.83 -9.88 16.14
C LYS A 93 5.29 -11.01 15.19
N LEU A 94 4.86 -10.99 13.93
CA LEU A 94 5.29 -11.99 12.94
C LEU A 94 6.71 -11.70 12.49
N ALA A 95 7.59 -12.69 12.56
CA ALA A 95 8.90 -12.65 11.94
C ALA A 95 8.75 -12.93 10.41
N MET A 96 8.02 -12.03 9.73
CA MET A 96 7.49 -12.27 8.39
C MET A 96 8.59 -12.66 7.39
N GLY A 97 9.67 -11.87 7.29
CA GLY A 97 10.75 -12.15 6.36
C GLY A 97 11.42 -13.49 6.63
N ARG A 98 11.76 -13.76 7.89
CA ARG A 98 12.38 -15.03 8.30
C ARG A 98 11.48 -16.22 7.99
N GLU A 99 10.20 -16.13 8.26
CA GLU A 99 9.24 -17.22 8.04
C GLU A 99 8.98 -17.47 6.55
N LEU A 100 8.92 -16.41 5.74
CA LEU A 100 8.81 -16.54 4.28
C LEU A 100 10.06 -17.20 3.68
N ARG A 101 11.28 -16.82 4.11
CA ARG A 101 12.53 -17.48 3.68
C ARG A 101 12.57 -18.96 4.07
N ALA A 102 12.05 -19.30 5.24
CA ALA A 102 11.94 -20.69 5.65
C ALA A 102 10.87 -21.48 4.84
N ALA A 103 9.76 -20.81 4.50
CA ALA A 103 8.66 -21.42 3.76
C ALA A 103 8.99 -21.68 2.28
N PHE A 104 9.81 -20.80 1.68
CA PHE A 104 10.18 -20.78 0.26
C PHE A 104 11.71 -20.78 0.11
N ALA A 105 12.36 -21.77 0.74
CA ALA A 105 13.82 -21.89 0.73
C ALA A 105 14.37 -21.97 -0.70
N GLY A 106 15.41 -21.18 -0.98
CA GLY A 106 16.04 -21.07 -2.30
C GLY A 106 15.49 -19.95 -3.17
N ALA A 107 14.28 -19.46 -2.91
CA ALA A 107 13.71 -18.30 -3.62
C ALA A 107 14.17 -16.98 -2.98
N GLN A 108 14.34 -15.95 -3.82
CA GLN A 108 14.54 -14.58 -3.33
C GLN A 108 13.21 -14.02 -2.79
N ILE A 109 13.25 -13.37 -1.62
CA ILE A 109 12.04 -12.81 -1.00
C ILE A 109 12.13 -11.28 -1.07
N ARG A 110 11.08 -10.66 -1.60
CA ARG A 110 10.86 -9.20 -1.60
C ARG A 110 9.56 -8.88 -0.90
N MET A 111 9.57 -7.87 -0.04
CA MET A 111 8.41 -7.49 0.76
C MET A 111 8.23 -5.98 0.73
N ALA A 112 6.99 -5.54 0.58
CA ALA A 112 6.63 -4.12 0.73
C ALA A 112 5.25 -3.98 1.37
N ASN A 113 4.91 -2.76 1.84
CA ASN A 113 3.53 -2.47 2.18
C ASN A 113 2.68 -2.34 0.90
N ASP A 114 1.36 -2.34 1.06
CA ASP A 114 0.38 -2.30 -0.03
C ASP A 114 0.55 -1.09 -0.97
N ALA A 115 0.79 0.10 -0.43
CA ALA A 115 0.97 1.30 -1.23
C ALA A 115 2.26 1.26 -2.07
N LYS A 116 3.37 0.78 -1.49
CA LYS A 116 4.62 0.62 -2.24
C LYS A 116 4.51 -0.51 -3.26
N SER A 117 3.88 -1.62 -2.89
CA SER A 117 3.57 -2.70 -3.84
C SER A 117 2.75 -2.17 -5.02
N ALA A 118 1.70 -1.41 -4.76
CA ALA A 118 0.90 -0.81 -5.82
C ALA A 118 1.73 0.13 -6.73
N ALA A 119 2.64 0.91 -6.15
CA ALA A 119 3.55 1.75 -6.93
C ALA A 119 4.47 0.93 -7.83
N HIS A 120 4.99 -0.23 -7.39
CA HIS A 120 5.78 -1.13 -8.25
C HIS A 120 4.97 -1.59 -9.47
N ALA A 121 3.68 -1.92 -9.31
CA ALA A 121 2.81 -2.28 -10.45
C ALA A 121 2.64 -1.11 -11.42
N GLU A 122 2.39 0.09 -10.90
CA GLU A 122 2.17 1.30 -11.72
C GLU A 122 3.43 1.77 -12.45
N VAL A 123 4.61 1.61 -11.83
CA VAL A 123 5.90 1.90 -12.47
C VAL A 123 6.19 0.90 -13.59
N ARG A 124 5.88 -0.37 -13.37
CA ARG A 124 6.22 -1.41 -14.34
C ARG A 124 5.24 -1.51 -15.50
N TRP A 125 3.93 -1.42 -15.25
CA TRP A 125 2.89 -1.68 -16.24
C TRP A 125 1.77 -0.64 -16.28
N GLY A 126 1.80 0.34 -15.39
CA GLY A 126 0.72 1.30 -15.22
C GLY A 126 1.06 2.71 -15.69
N VAL A 127 0.33 3.66 -15.14
CA VAL A 127 0.41 5.08 -15.53
C VAL A 127 1.67 5.79 -15.02
N LEU A 128 2.44 5.18 -14.11
CA LEU A 128 3.70 5.75 -13.64
C LEU A 128 4.91 5.28 -14.46
N ALA A 129 4.72 4.40 -15.45
CA ALA A 129 5.79 3.97 -16.33
C ALA A 129 6.44 5.17 -17.05
N GLY A 130 7.77 5.33 -16.88
CA GLY A 130 8.53 6.44 -17.47
C GLY A 130 8.32 7.81 -16.83
N CYS A 131 7.56 7.92 -15.74
CA CYS A 131 7.41 9.14 -14.95
C CYS A 131 8.44 9.16 -13.81
N ASP A 132 9.28 10.21 -13.74
CA ASP A 132 10.32 10.32 -12.72
C ASP A 132 10.67 11.79 -12.41
N PRO A 133 10.55 12.25 -11.15
CA PRO A 133 9.89 11.58 -10.03
C PRO A 133 8.39 11.36 -10.25
N ALA A 134 7.81 10.40 -9.51
CA ALA A 134 6.38 10.16 -9.52
C ALA A 134 5.87 9.81 -8.12
N VAL A 135 4.55 9.84 -7.95
CA VAL A 135 3.90 9.47 -6.68
C VAL A 135 2.71 8.56 -6.97
N TYR A 136 2.61 7.48 -6.22
CA TYR A 136 1.37 6.73 -6.06
C TYR A 136 0.70 7.14 -4.75
N LEU A 137 -0.58 7.48 -4.79
CA LEU A 137 -1.38 7.83 -3.63
C LEU A 137 -2.48 6.77 -3.44
N ASN A 138 -2.43 6.06 -2.32
CA ASN A 138 -3.49 5.12 -1.94
C ASN A 138 -4.56 5.85 -1.13
N LEU A 139 -5.76 5.99 -1.71
CA LEU A 139 -6.98 6.46 -1.06
C LEU A 139 -7.96 5.28 -0.95
N GLY A 140 -7.75 4.46 0.06
CA GLY A 140 -8.53 3.26 0.31
C GLY A 140 -9.17 3.28 1.69
N THR A 141 -9.16 2.14 2.37
CA THR A 141 -9.49 2.02 3.79
C THR A 141 -8.58 2.90 4.62
N GLY A 142 -7.28 2.95 4.28
CA GLY A 142 -6.27 3.84 4.85
C GLY A 142 -5.78 4.88 3.83
N LEU A 143 -4.77 5.66 4.25
CA LEU A 143 -4.09 6.70 3.48
C LEU A 143 -2.57 6.47 3.51
N ALA A 144 -1.97 6.27 2.35
CA ALA A 144 -0.53 6.20 2.20
C ALA A 144 -0.09 6.71 0.83
N ALA A 145 1.16 7.13 0.71
CA ALA A 145 1.80 7.43 -0.57
C ALA A 145 3.01 6.51 -0.78
N ALA A 146 3.39 6.33 -2.03
CA ALA A 146 4.68 5.78 -2.39
C ALA A 146 5.37 6.74 -3.36
N ILE A 147 6.63 7.05 -3.08
CA ILE A 147 7.44 8.00 -3.84
C ILE A 147 8.31 7.18 -4.80
N VAL A 148 8.39 7.62 -6.04
CA VAL A 148 9.23 7.01 -7.08
C VAL A 148 10.30 8.02 -7.49
N VAL A 149 11.56 7.61 -7.44
CA VAL A 149 12.72 8.40 -7.85
C VAL A 149 13.72 7.49 -8.57
N GLY A 150 14.22 7.90 -9.72
CA GLY A 150 15.09 7.08 -10.55
C GLY A 150 14.40 5.82 -11.08
N GLY A 151 13.07 5.86 -11.26
CA GLY A 151 12.27 4.70 -11.64
C GLY A 151 12.08 3.65 -10.53
N GLN A 152 12.47 3.98 -9.30
CA GLN A 152 12.46 3.07 -8.13
C GLN A 152 11.52 3.57 -7.05
N VAL A 153 10.81 2.67 -6.40
CA VAL A 153 9.98 2.99 -5.22
C VAL A 153 10.89 3.22 -4.01
N VAL A 154 10.75 4.38 -3.37
CA VAL A 154 11.58 4.76 -2.23
C VAL A 154 11.06 4.10 -0.96
N SER A 155 11.84 3.22 -0.37
CA SER A 155 11.49 2.56 0.91
C SER A 155 11.74 3.45 2.11
N GLY A 156 12.79 4.28 2.09
CA GLY A 156 13.31 5.00 3.27
C GLY A 156 14.04 4.07 4.24
N VAL A 157 14.73 4.65 5.22
CA VAL A 157 15.61 3.91 6.16
C VAL A 157 14.86 2.83 6.95
N ASN A 158 13.60 3.08 7.30
CA ASN A 158 12.76 2.16 8.09
C ASN A 158 11.58 1.61 7.26
N GLY A 159 11.63 1.66 5.95
CA GLY A 159 10.50 1.27 5.11
C GLY A 159 9.31 2.24 5.15
N ALA A 160 9.41 3.39 5.82
CA ALA A 160 8.29 4.28 6.13
C ALA A 160 8.20 5.52 5.20
N ALA A 161 9.00 5.60 4.14
CA ALA A 161 8.84 6.72 3.19
C ALA A 161 7.42 6.70 2.59
N GLY A 162 6.76 7.86 2.59
CA GLY A 162 5.40 7.99 2.05
C GLY A 162 4.26 7.66 3.02
N GLU A 163 4.54 7.34 4.28
CA GLU A 163 3.52 7.13 5.31
C GLU A 163 2.84 8.46 5.70
N ILE A 164 2.23 9.13 4.73
CA ILE A 164 1.60 10.46 4.90
C ILE A 164 0.40 10.46 5.84
N GLY A 165 -0.20 9.29 6.10
CA GLY A 165 -1.24 9.12 7.12
C GLY A 165 -0.80 9.61 8.51
N TYR A 166 0.51 9.68 8.76
CA TYR A 166 1.13 10.20 9.99
C TYR A 166 1.51 11.67 9.92
N ASN A 167 1.27 12.40 8.83
CA ASN A 167 1.58 13.83 8.74
C ASN A 167 0.92 14.61 9.87
N LEU A 168 1.60 15.70 10.30
CA LEU A 168 0.97 16.71 11.16
C LEU A 168 -0.13 17.41 10.37
N ARG A 169 -1.29 17.58 10.97
CA ARG A 169 -2.44 18.24 10.35
C ARG A 169 -2.39 19.76 10.52
N SER A 170 -1.75 20.21 11.58
CA SER A 170 -1.62 21.63 11.90
C SER A 170 -0.34 21.91 12.69
N VAL A 171 -0.02 23.20 12.83
CA VAL A 171 1.10 23.64 13.68
C VAL A 171 0.91 23.33 15.16
N THR A 172 -0.34 23.15 15.60
CA THR A 172 -0.65 22.78 17.00
C THR A 172 -0.31 21.34 17.33
N ASP A 173 -0.07 20.50 16.33
CA ASP A 173 0.34 19.10 16.53
C ASP A 173 1.83 18.96 16.80
N VAL A 174 2.61 20.04 16.60
CA VAL A 174 4.06 20.02 16.83
C VAL A 174 4.38 19.76 18.29
N GLY A 175 5.17 18.72 18.55
CA GLY A 175 5.56 18.31 19.90
C GLY A 175 4.58 17.34 20.61
N LEU A 176 3.42 17.06 20.00
CA LEU A 176 2.51 16.03 20.51
C LEU A 176 2.98 14.63 20.07
N ALA A 177 2.90 13.67 20.97
CA ALA A 177 3.10 12.26 20.63
C ALA A 177 1.98 11.76 19.70
N LEU A 178 2.21 10.63 19.03
CA LEU A 178 1.24 10.07 18.06
C LEU A 178 -0.13 9.81 18.71
N GLU A 179 -0.13 9.35 19.97
CA GLU A 179 -1.35 9.01 20.71
C GLU A 179 -2.10 10.26 21.23
N GLN A 180 -1.48 11.43 21.16
CA GLN A 180 -2.03 12.70 21.66
C GLN A 180 -2.64 13.57 20.55
N ARG A 181 -2.57 13.13 19.31
CA ARG A 181 -3.08 13.87 18.16
C ARG A 181 -3.90 12.97 17.22
N ALA A 182 -4.85 13.56 16.50
CA ALA A 182 -5.50 12.86 15.42
C ALA A 182 -4.54 12.69 14.23
N LEU A 183 -4.37 11.46 13.76
CA LEU A 183 -3.57 11.18 12.56
C LEU A 183 -4.32 11.67 11.30
N LEU A 184 -3.59 12.02 10.26
CA LEU A 184 -4.20 12.41 8.99
C LEU A 184 -5.10 11.29 8.43
N GLU A 185 -4.67 10.05 8.52
CA GLU A 185 -5.47 8.90 8.07
C GLU A 185 -6.83 8.81 8.77
N GLN A 186 -6.94 9.23 10.03
CA GLN A 186 -8.20 9.27 10.78
C GLN A 186 -9.16 10.37 10.32
N MET A 187 -8.72 11.21 9.39
CA MET A 187 -9.55 12.26 8.77
C MET A 187 -9.71 12.04 7.27
N VAL A 188 -8.65 11.56 6.61
CA VAL A 188 -8.55 11.42 5.16
C VAL A 188 -8.32 9.96 4.80
N SER A 189 -9.34 9.15 5.02
CA SER A 189 -9.39 7.76 4.55
C SER A 189 -10.85 7.33 4.34
N GLY A 190 -11.06 6.25 3.60
CA GLY A 190 -12.41 5.73 3.40
C GLY A 190 -13.06 5.24 4.69
N GLN A 191 -12.27 4.64 5.59
CA GLN A 191 -12.75 4.23 6.90
C GLN A 191 -13.14 5.45 7.74
N ALA A 192 -12.28 6.45 7.83
CA ALA A 192 -12.52 7.65 8.62
C ALA A 192 -13.76 8.41 8.13
N LEU A 193 -13.96 8.53 6.82
CA LEU A 193 -15.14 9.18 6.25
C LEU A 193 -16.42 8.43 6.62
N ALA A 194 -16.41 7.10 6.57
CA ALA A 194 -17.54 6.26 6.95
C ALA A 194 -17.86 6.37 8.45
N GLU A 195 -16.84 6.34 9.31
CA GLU A 195 -16.98 6.50 10.77
C GLU A 195 -17.57 7.86 11.14
N ARG A 196 -17.03 8.95 10.58
CA ARG A 196 -17.54 10.32 10.80
C ARG A 196 -19.00 10.49 10.34
N ALA A 197 -19.38 9.87 9.24
CA ALA A 197 -20.76 9.89 8.77
C ALA A 197 -21.72 9.09 9.70
N ALA A 198 -21.24 8.02 10.32
CA ALA A 198 -22.03 7.23 11.28
C ALA A 198 -22.27 7.98 12.58
N ASP A 199 -21.30 8.78 13.06
CA ASP A 199 -21.41 9.60 14.27
C ASP A 199 -22.45 10.71 14.16
N GLY A 200 -22.85 11.10 12.94
CA GLY A 200 -23.89 12.09 12.64
C GLY A 200 -25.34 11.67 12.94
N GLY A 201 -25.56 10.56 13.66
CA GLY A 201 -26.89 10.23 14.26
C GLY A 201 -27.92 9.61 13.30
N ARG A 202 -27.48 8.93 12.26
CA ARG A 202 -28.36 8.20 11.33
C ARG A 202 -28.77 6.85 11.91
N ASP A 203 -29.86 6.28 11.42
CA ASP A 203 -30.61 5.08 11.89
C ASP A 203 -29.80 3.78 12.17
N GLY A 204 -28.49 3.90 12.43
CA GLY A 204 -27.60 2.80 12.81
C GLY A 204 -27.15 1.91 11.64
N THR A 205 -27.48 2.24 10.40
CA THR A 205 -26.96 1.52 9.23
C THR A 205 -25.52 1.96 8.97
N PRO A 206 -24.51 1.06 9.02
CA PRO A 206 -23.14 1.40 8.69
C PRO A 206 -23.04 1.89 7.23
N LEU A 207 -22.58 3.11 7.03
CA LEU A 207 -22.28 3.66 5.70
C LEU A 207 -20.86 3.29 5.31
N THR A 208 -20.66 3.02 4.02
CA THR A 208 -19.31 2.99 3.43
C THR A 208 -18.96 4.37 2.90
N ALA A 209 -17.68 4.64 2.65
CA ALA A 209 -17.26 5.88 1.99
C ALA A 209 -18.01 6.10 0.65
N ALA A 210 -18.27 5.03 -0.10
CA ALA A 210 -19.01 5.11 -1.35
C ALA A 210 -20.46 5.58 -1.13
N ASP A 211 -21.11 5.14 -0.06
CA ASP A 211 -22.46 5.57 0.30
C ASP A 211 -22.46 7.05 0.69
N VAL A 212 -21.46 7.52 1.43
CA VAL A 212 -21.30 8.93 1.80
C VAL A 212 -21.15 9.81 0.55
N PHE A 213 -20.27 9.43 -0.38
CA PHE A 213 -20.12 10.16 -1.64
C PHE A 213 -21.38 10.15 -2.52
N ALA A 214 -22.11 9.04 -2.53
CA ALA A 214 -23.36 8.93 -3.30
C ALA A 214 -24.48 9.79 -2.72
N ALA A 215 -24.55 9.90 -1.39
CA ALA A 215 -25.61 10.63 -0.69
C ALA A 215 -25.30 12.14 -0.57
N GLY A 216 -24.01 12.56 -0.62
CA GLY A 216 -23.60 13.94 -0.34
C GLY A 216 -24.30 14.98 -1.20
N ALA A 217 -24.61 14.70 -2.46
CA ALA A 217 -25.32 15.64 -3.34
C ALA A 217 -26.77 15.97 -2.87
N ALA A 218 -27.36 15.12 -2.03
CA ALA A 218 -28.73 15.30 -1.50
C ALA A 218 -28.76 15.61 0.01
N ASP A 219 -27.61 15.60 0.67
CA ASP A 219 -27.44 15.72 2.11
C ASP A 219 -26.29 16.68 2.45
N SER A 220 -26.64 17.88 2.90
CA SER A 220 -25.66 18.94 3.16
C SER A 220 -24.67 18.63 4.28
N GLU A 221 -25.00 17.77 5.23
CA GLU A 221 -24.08 17.34 6.28
C GLU A 221 -23.03 16.40 5.71
N LEU A 222 -23.43 15.42 4.89
CA LEU A 222 -22.50 14.54 4.21
C LEU A 222 -21.65 15.28 3.16
N ASP A 223 -22.23 16.25 2.46
CA ASP A 223 -21.47 17.10 1.51
C ASP A 223 -20.40 17.90 2.24
N GLY A 224 -20.71 18.46 3.42
CA GLY A 224 -19.74 19.12 4.28
C GLY A 224 -18.60 18.19 4.75
N LEU A 225 -18.91 16.94 5.11
CA LEU A 225 -17.86 15.95 5.45
C LEU A 225 -16.95 15.60 4.26
N ILE A 226 -17.53 15.56 3.06
CA ILE A 226 -16.76 15.34 1.82
C ILE A 226 -15.86 16.54 1.52
N ASP A 227 -16.36 17.76 1.70
CA ASP A 227 -15.56 18.97 1.49
C ASP A 227 -14.40 19.05 2.48
N ASP A 228 -14.63 18.81 3.78
CA ASP A 228 -13.57 18.72 4.78
C ASP A 228 -12.50 17.68 4.42
N PHE A 229 -12.94 16.49 3.97
CA PHE A 229 -12.06 15.41 3.53
C PHE A 229 -11.19 15.85 2.36
N VAL A 230 -11.79 16.50 1.36
CA VAL A 230 -11.10 16.96 0.14
C VAL A 230 -10.15 18.10 0.44
N ASP A 231 -10.53 19.06 1.27
CA ASP A 231 -9.71 20.23 1.63
C ASP A 231 -8.47 19.80 2.42
N GLU A 232 -8.63 18.90 3.38
CA GLU A 232 -7.51 18.39 4.16
C GLU A 232 -6.57 17.53 3.28
N LEU A 233 -7.12 16.69 2.41
CA LEU A 233 -6.31 15.95 1.42
C LEU A 233 -5.57 16.92 0.49
N ALA A 234 -6.22 17.96 0.00
CA ALA A 234 -5.62 18.94 -0.90
C ALA A 234 -4.43 19.65 -0.26
N PHE A 235 -4.53 20.03 1.02
CA PHE A 235 -3.43 20.64 1.77
C PHE A 235 -2.18 19.73 1.76
N HIS A 236 -2.35 18.45 2.09
CA HIS A 236 -1.22 17.50 2.13
C HIS A 236 -0.72 17.14 0.74
N LEU A 237 -1.61 17.05 -0.25
CA LEU A 237 -1.24 16.74 -1.63
C LEU A 237 -0.41 17.86 -2.28
N VAL A 238 -0.74 19.13 -2.03
CA VAL A 238 0.04 20.30 -2.46
C VAL A 238 1.43 20.28 -1.82
N ASN A 239 1.53 20.05 -0.51
CA ASN A 239 2.82 19.95 0.18
C ASN A 239 3.67 18.79 -0.36
N LEU A 240 3.07 17.64 -0.61
CA LEU A 240 3.75 16.49 -1.21
C LEU A 240 4.24 16.81 -2.63
N ALA A 241 3.42 17.48 -3.44
CA ALA A 241 3.78 17.89 -4.78
C ALA A 241 4.93 18.92 -4.80
N ILE A 242 4.97 19.84 -3.85
CA ILE A 242 6.08 20.79 -3.71
C ILE A 242 7.37 20.07 -3.30
N LEU A 243 7.28 19.15 -2.33
CA LEU A 243 8.42 18.44 -1.78
C LEU A 243 9.08 17.49 -2.80
N VAL A 244 8.26 16.72 -3.53
CA VAL A 244 8.73 15.70 -4.48
C VAL A 244 8.91 16.23 -5.88
N ASN A 245 8.14 17.27 -6.26
CA ASN A 245 8.05 17.81 -7.63
C ASN A 245 7.82 16.70 -8.69
N PRO A 246 6.78 15.87 -8.53
CA PRO A 246 6.57 14.72 -9.40
C PRO A 246 6.01 15.13 -10.76
N ALA A 247 6.37 14.38 -11.81
CA ALA A 247 5.73 14.52 -13.13
C ALA A 247 4.24 14.11 -13.06
N ARG A 248 3.93 13.08 -12.26
CA ARG A 248 2.58 12.51 -12.14
C ARG A 248 2.29 12.00 -10.74
N ILE A 249 1.03 12.19 -10.30
CA ILE A 249 0.45 11.55 -9.12
C ILE A 249 -0.65 10.61 -9.60
N ALA A 250 -0.47 9.32 -9.39
CA ALA A 250 -1.47 8.29 -9.66
C ALA A 250 -2.24 7.97 -8.38
N VAL A 251 -3.56 8.04 -8.43
CA VAL A 251 -4.44 7.78 -7.27
C VAL A 251 -5.12 6.43 -7.43
N GLY A 252 -4.89 5.53 -6.48
CA GLY A 252 -5.57 4.24 -6.37
C GLY A 252 -6.39 4.12 -5.09
N GLY A 253 -6.94 2.92 -4.85
CA GLY A 253 -7.80 2.65 -3.71
C GLY A 253 -9.27 2.90 -3.97
N GLY A 254 -10.13 2.50 -3.02
CA GLY A 254 -11.58 2.47 -3.22
C GLY A 254 -12.25 3.81 -3.47
N ILE A 255 -11.66 4.90 -2.98
CA ILE A 255 -12.19 6.26 -3.12
C ILE A 255 -12.18 6.76 -4.58
N VAL A 256 -11.36 6.18 -5.46
CA VAL A 256 -11.37 6.55 -6.89
C VAL A 256 -12.72 6.27 -7.59
N ARG A 257 -13.61 5.49 -7.00
CA ARG A 257 -14.99 5.34 -7.48
C ARG A 257 -15.74 6.67 -7.47
N SER A 258 -15.34 7.59 -6.60
CA SER A 258 -15.90 8.95 -6.48
C SER A 258 -15.02 9.99 -7.18
N TRP A 259 -14.21 9.59 -8.18
CA TRP A 259 -13.21 10.43 -8.84
C TRP A 259 -13.78 11.73 -9.41
N ALA A 260 -14.98 11.67 -9.97
CA ALA A 260 -15.65 12.85 -10.51
C ALA A 260 -15.89 13.96 -9.46
N ARG A 261 -16.08 13.59 -8.18
CA ARG A 261 -16.31 14.55 -7.07
C ARG A 261 -14.98 15.07 -6.50
N ILE A 262 -13.95 14.21 -6.37
CA ILE A 262 -12.71 14.58 -5.68
C ILE A 262 -11.66 15.18 -6.62
N ARG A 263 -11.60 14.78 -7.90
CA ARG A 263 -10.58 15.28 -8.83
C ARG A 263 -10.59 16.78 -9.05
N PRO A 264 -11.74 17.42 -9.36
CA PRO A 264 -11.74 18.86 -9.70
C PRO A 264 -11.15 19.74 -8.60
N PRO A 265 -11.55 19.63 -7.31
CA PRO A 265 -10.97 20.45 -6.24
C PRO A 265 -9.48 20.12 -5.99
N LEU A 266 -9.07 18.85 -6.02
CA LEU A 266 -7.66 18.48 -5.87
C LEU A 266 -6.79 19.01 -7.01
N GLN A 267 -7.28 18.91 -8.24
CA GLN A 267 -6.57 19.44 -9.40
C GLN A 267 -6.49 20.98 -9.35
N HIS A 268 -7.54 21.66 -8.90
CA HIS A 268 -7.53 23.10 -8.68
C HIS A 268 -6.49 23.48 -7.62
N ALA A 269 -6.46 22.79 -6.49
CA ALA A 269 -5.48 23.04 -5.42
C ALA A 269 -4.03 22.84 -5.90
N LEU A 270 -3.74 21.80 -6.66
CA LEU A 270 -2.42 21.58 -7.25
C LEU A 270 -2.03 22.71 -8.21
N HIS A 271 -2.93 23.13 -9.10
CA HIS A 271 -2.63 24.20 -10.08
C HIS A 271 -2.44 25.56 -9.41
N SER A 272 -3.17 25.84 -8.33
CA SER A 272 -3.10 27.10 -7.61
C SER A 272 -1.95 27.13 -6.59
N GLY A 273 -1.64 25.97 -5.98
CA GLY A 273 -0.75 25.88 -4.84
C GLY A 273 0.69 25.47 -5.17
N THR A 274 0.98 25.01 -6.41
CA THR A 274 2.33 24.55 -6.78
C THR A 274 2.90 25.35 -7.94
N PRO A 275 4.23 25.63 -7.95
CA PRO A 275 4.89 26.27 -9.08
C PRO A 275 4.87 25.42 -10.37
N PHE A 276 4.89 24.11 -10.21
CA PHE A 276 4.89 23.12 -11.31
C PHE A 276 3.89 22.02 -10.97
N PRO A 277 2.60 22.22 -11.35
CA PRO A 277 1.56 21.25 -11.00
C PRO A 277 1.77 19.92 -11.71
N PRO A 278 1.77 18.80 -10.96
CA PRO A 278 1.85 17.48 -11.55
C PRO A 278 0.56 17.09 -12.26
N GLU A 279 0.66 16.12 -13.17
CA GLU A 279 -0.53 15.47 -13.70
C GLU A 279 -1.19 14.60 -12.62
N LEU A 280 -2.50 14.78 -12.39
CA LEU A 280 -3.29 14.01 -11.42
C LEU A 280 -4.20 13.04 -12.15
N VAL A 281 -3.97 11.74 -11.99
CA VAL A 281 -4.66 10.67 -12.71
C VAL A 281 -5.14 9.55 -11.80
N VAL A 282 -6.10 8.75 -12.25
CA VAL A 282 -6.43 7.45 -11.62
C VAL A 282 -5.34 6.45 -11.98
N ALA A 283 -4.94 5.63 -11.03
CA ALA A 283 -4.06 4.49 -11.23
C ALA A 283 -4.61 3.52 -12.27
N HIS A 284 -3.73 2.88 -13.03
CA HIS A 284 -4.14 1.87 -14.01
C HIS A 284 -4.73 0.62 -13.33
N PHE A 285 -4.19 0.27 -12.15
CA PHE A 285 -4.62 -0.85 -11.33
C PHE A 285 -5.24 -0.35 -10.01
N PRO A 286 -6.45 0.24 -10.03
CA PRO A 286 -6.96 0.93 -8.85
C PRO A 286 -7.36 0.00 -7.70
N TYR A 287 -7.53 -1.31 -7.93
CA TYR A 287 -8.06 -2.26 -6.95
C TYR A 287 -7.16 -3.47 -6.66
N ASP A 288 -6.37 -3.93 -7.65
CA ASP A 288 -5.55 -5.14 -7.55
C ASP A 288 -4.04 -4.85 -7.61
N ALA A 289 -3.68 -3.56 -7.52
CA ALA A 289 -2.31 -3.10 -7.59
C ALA A 289 -1.37 -3.79 -6.58
N PRO A 290 -1.75 -4.06 -5.30
CA PRO A 290 -0.84 -4.69 -4.35
C PRO A 290 -0.36 -6.08 -4.80
N LEU A 291 -1.25 -6.95 -5.30
CA LEU A 291 -0.87 -8.26 -5.83
C LEU A 291 0.00 -8.14 -7.09
N LEU A 292 -0.37 -7.26 -8.02
CA LEU A 292 0.42 -7.02 -9.23
C LEU A 292 1.80 -6.42 -8.89
N GLY A 293 1.87 -5.57 -7.88
CA GLY A 293 3.15 -5.06 -7.37
C GLY A 293 4.00 -6.15 -6.74
N ALA A 294 3.39 -7.09 -6.02
CA ALA A 294 4.09 -8.28 -5.54
C ALA A 294 4.65 -9.11 -6.72
N VAL A 295 3.90 -9.24 -7.84
CA VAL A 295 4.43 -9.85 -9.07
C VAL A 295 5.62 -9.06 -9.60
N ALA A 296 5.51 -7.72 -9.69
CA ALA A 296 6.59 -6.86 -10.17
C ALA A 296 7.86 -7.03 -9.35
N MET A 297 7.76 -6.97 -8.02
CA MET A 297 8.88 -7.18 -7.10
C MET A 297 9.52 -8.57 -7.26
N ALA A 298 8.71 -9.62 -7.43
CA ALA A 298 9.22 -10.99 -7.63
C ALA A 298 9.98 -11.12 -8.95
N VAL A 299 9.47 -10.53 -10.03
CA VAL A 299 10.12 -10.53 -11.34
C VAL A 299 11.43 -9.74 -11.29
N ASP A 300 11.47 -8.57 -10.65
CA ASP A 300 12.68 -7.76 -10.48
C ASP A 300 13.74 -8.52 -9.69
N ALA A 301 13.36 -9.19 -8.61
CA ALA A 301 14.24 -10.05 -7.84
C ALA A 301 14.82 -11.19 -8.70
N ALA A 302 13.98 -11.89 -9.45
CA ALA A 302 14.42 -12.98 -10.34
C ALA A 302 15.40 -12.52 -11.44
N GLN A 303 15.32 -11.25 -11.85
CA GLN A 303 16.21 -10.63 -12.84
C GLN A 303 17.49 -10.05 -12.23
N GLY A 304 17.68 -10.18 -10.91
CA GLY A 304 18.87 -9.69 -10.19
C GLY A 304 18.86 -8.18 -9.95
N TRP A 305 17.71 -7.53 -10.06
CA TRP A 305 17.54 -6.12 -9.71
C TRP A 305 17.53 -5.98 -8.18
N ALA A 306 18.54 -5.27 -7.64
CA ALA A 306 18.62 -4.92 -6.23
C ALA A 306 18.00 -3.55 -6.00
N GLU A 307 17.13 -3.39 -5.00
CA GLU A 307 16.70 -2.07 -4.57
C GLU A 307 17.87 -1.32 -3.90
N PRO A 308 18.08 -0.02 -4.19
CA PRO A 308 19.06 0.78 -3.49
C PRO A 308 18.72 0.84 -1.99
N GLY A 309 19.62 0.31 -1.16
CA GLY A 309 19.47 0.35 0.31
C GLY A 309 19.06 -0.95 0.99
N GLU A 310 18.76 -2.04 0.28
CA GLU A 310 18.45 -3.35 0.92
C GLU A 310 19.60 -3.88 1.78
N ASP A 311 20.86 -3.69 1.35
CA ASP A 311 22.04 -4.08 2.15
C ASP A 311 22.13 -3.29 3.47
N ALA A 312 21.59 -2.07 3.54
CA ALA A 312 21.57 -1.27 4.75
C ALA A 312 20.53 -1.74 5.77
N LEU A 313 19.41 -2.27 5.33
CA LEU A 313 18.36 -2.82 6.21
C LEU A 313 18.82 -4.12 6.89
N HIS A 314 19.69 -4.89 6.24
CA HIS A 314 20.25 -6.14 6.81
C HIS A 314 21.37 -5.89 7.83
N GLN A 315 22.00 -4.70 7.85
CA GLN A 315 23.16 -4.40 8.71
C GLN A 315 22.82 -3.59 9.97
N ASN A 316 21.65 -2.97 10.07
CA ASN A 316 21.26 -2.20 11.26
C ASN A 316 20.67 -3.08 12.38
N THR A 317 21.49 -3.97 12.91
CA THR A 317 21.38 -4.33 14.33
C THR A 317 21.89 -3.12 15.10
N ILE A 318 21.01 -2.17 15.40
CA ILE A 318 21.36 -0.97 16.17
C ILE A 318 21.81 -1.46 17.56
N ASN A 319 23.09 -1.24 17.78
CA ASN A 319 23.71 -1.27 19.10
C ASN A 319 23.02 -0.18 19.94
N THR A 320 22.02 -0.54 20.75
CA THR A 320 21.43 0.34 21.75
C THR A 320 22.45 0.53 22.89
N GLY A 321 23.52 1.23 22.58
CA GLY A 321 24.44 1.80 23.56
C GLY A 321 23.70 2.89 24.32
N THR A 322 23.43 2.61 25.58
CA THR A 322 23.00 3.52 26.63
C THR A 322 23.58 4.92 26.49
N LEU A 323 22.72 5.90 26.24
CA LEU A 323 23.03 7.29 26.52
C LEU A 323 22.76 7.50 28.01
N SER A 324 23.84 7.62 28.77
CA SER A 324 23.88 8.12 30.15
C SER A 324 23.70 9.63 30.18
#